data_1db2869cbec805cd655414f6b1c25b62
#
_entry.id   1db2869cbec805cd655414f6b1c25b62
#
_cell.length_a   1.000
_cell.length_b   1.000
_cell.length_c   1.000
_cell.angle_alpha   90.00
_cell.angle_beta   90.00
_cell.angle_gamma   90.00
#
_symmetry.space_group_name_H-M   'P 1'
#
loop_
_entity.id
_entity.type
_entity.pdbx_description
1 polymer ?
#
loop_
_entity_poly.entity_id
_entity_poly.type
_entity_poly.pdbx_seq_one_letter_code
_entity_poly.pdbx_strand_id
1 'polypeptide(L)'
;MKTTLFASRAASGLILLTALAQWAVHSEVATPAPLSPPSIDGTYELMKRVMANGTVLRPPSIVALYTMADGRFSLNLFVKNADGTIASESSVGRYTFSADKYCEWIVYTIRNNLDKPGVTNEAPAVTDHCAPVTSKDGRFNFSPPGEGVEVSFGAEGFTAKIGGEFVDRWRKIR
;
A
#
# COMPACT_ATOMS: atom_id res chain seq x y z
N MET A 1 95.44 57.40 -14.77
CA MET A 1 94.18 57.30 -15.41
C MET A 1 93.74 55.85 -15.31
N LYS A 2 93.02 55.49 -14.30
CA LYS A 2 92.53 54.12 -14.11
C LYS A 2 91.09 54.19 -13.63
N THR A 3 90.15 53.68 -14.40
CA THR A 3 88.71 53.63 -14.18
C THR A 3 88.38 52.33 -13.57
N THR A 4 87.78 52.34 -12.39
CA THR A 4 87.34 51.14 -11.67
C THR A 4 85.86 50.98 -11.86
N LEU A 5 85.44 49.84 -12.44
CA LEU A 5 84.06 49.41 -12.60
C LEU A 5 83.57 48.73 -11.33
N PHE A 6 82.47 49.20 -10.78
CA PHE A 6 81.69 48.47 -9.70
C PHE A 6 80.55 47.74 -10.34
N ALA A 7 80.56 46.44 -10.21
CA ALA A 7 79.42 45.57 -10.61
C ALA A 7 78.40 45.49 -9.49
N SER A 8 77.20 45.93 -9.78
CA SER A 8 76.02 45.75 -8.90
C SER A 8 75.33 44.44 -9.24
N ARG A 9 75.20 43.53 -8.26
CA ARG A 9 74.44 42.31 -8.36
C ARG A 9 72.98 42.62 -7.94
N ALA A 10 72.07 42.50 -8.88
CA ALA A 10 70.63 42.50 -8.61
C ALA A 10 70.17 41.09 -8.21
N ALA A 11 69.69 40.93 -7.03
CA ALA A 11 69.06 39.71 -6.57
C ALA A 11 67.63 39.70 -7.04
N SER A 12 67.31 38.83 -7.97
CA SER A 12 65.91 38.58 -8.39
C SER A 12 65.22 37.67 -7.38
N GLY A 13 64.36 38.25 -6.54
CA GLY A 13 63.42 37.49 -5.66
C GLY A 13 62.23 36.91 -6.45
N LEU A 14 62.25 35.61 -6.63
CA LEU A 14 61.12 34.89 -7.22
C LEU A 14 60.01 34.74 -6.16
N ILE A 15 58.95 35.53 -6.27
CA ILE A 15 57.75 35.40 -5.45
C ILE A 15 56.90 34.28 -6.03
N LEU A 16 56.91 33.08 -5.39
CA LEU A 16 55.99 32.02 -5.68
C LEU A 16 54.62 32.38 -5.07
N LEU A 17 53.68 32.83 -5.89
CA LEU A 17 52.26 32.93 -5.54
C LEU A 17 51.64 31.54 -5.58
N THR A 18 51.55 30.89 -4.42
CA THR A 18 50.74 29.67 -4.27
C THR A 18 49.26 30.08 -4.18
N ALA A 19 48.55 29.95 -5.32
CA ALA A 19 47.11 30.06 -5.36
C ALA A 19 46.52 28.84 -4.66
N LEU A 20 46.09 28.98 -3.39
CA LEU A 20 45.25 28.00 -2.70
C LEU A 20 43.87 28.06 -3.31
N ALA A 21 43.58 27.17 -4.28
CA ALA A 21 42.25 26.93 -4.76
C ALA A 21 41.44 26.28 -3.61
N GLN A 22 40.64 27.09 -2.90
CA GLN A 22 39.66 26.60 -1.96
C GLN A 22 38.52 25.93 -2.74
N TRP A 23 38.53 24.61 -2.80
CA TRP A 23 37.42 23.82 -3.25
C TRP A 23 36.34 23.94 -2.19
N ALA A 24 35.38 24.85 -2.38
CA ALA A 24 34.15 24.87 -1.60
C ALA A 24 33.38 23.60 -1.94
N VAL A 25 33.48 22.60 -1.07
CA VAL A 25 32.59 21.41 -1.11
C VAL A 25 31.23 21.91 -0.75
N HIS A 26 30.42 22.23 -1.74
CA HIS A 26 29.00 22.44 -1.54
C HIS A 26 28.41 21.08 -1.21
N SER A 27 28.25 20.79 0.09
CA SER A 27 27.40 19.68 0.55
C SER A 27 25.97 20.04 0.18
N GLU A 28 25.53 19.57 -0.98
CA GLU A 28 24.12 19.59 -1.34
C GLU A 28 23.40 18.78 -0.29
N VAL A 29 22.70 19.46 0.62
CA VAL A 29 21.78 18.81 1.56
C VAL A 29 20.68 18.18 0.69
N ALA A 30 20.78 16.86 0.50
CA ALA A 30 19.79 16.13 -0.27
C ALA A 30 18.42 16.40 0.38
N THR A 31 17.54 17.10 -0.33
CA THR A 31 16.16 17.29 0.06
C THR A 31 15.54 15.88 0.19
N PRO A 32 14.97 15.50 1.35
CA PRO A 32 14.33 14.20 1.48
C PRO A 32 13.34 14.03 0.34
N ALA A 33 13.43 12.92 -0.37
CA ALA A 33 12.44 12.58 -1.40
C ALA A 33 11.05 12.63 -0.78
N PRO A 34 10.06 13.24 -1.44
CA PRO A 34 8.69 13.27 -0.93
C PRO A 34 8.27 11.82 -0.66
N LEU A 35 7.79 11.57 0.57
CA LEU A 35 7.25 10.26 0.93
C LEU A 35 6.14 9.92 -0.06
N SER A 36 6.24 8.78 -0.71
CA SER A 36 5.16 8.30 -1.57
C SER A 36 3.87 8.23 -0.74
N PRO A 37 2.73 8.67 -1.29
CA PRO A 37 1.47 8.55 -0.59
C PRO A 37 1.23 7.09 -0.20
N PRO A 38 0.59 6.83 0.94
CA PRO A 38 0.26 5.49 1.35
C PRO A 38 -0.60 4.82 0.27
N SER A 39 -0.33 3.55 -0.02
CA SER A 39 -1.10 2.78 -0.99
C SER A 39 -1.48 1.42 -0.42
N ILE A 40 -2.70 1.00 -0.74
CA ILE A 40 -3.22 -0.34 -0.51
C ILE A 40 -3.33 -1.13 -1.81
N ASP A 41 -2.75 -0.62 -2.89
CA ASP A 41 -2.72 -1.28 -4.19
C ASP A 41 -1.97 -2.61 -4.11
N GLY A 42 -2.50 -3.59 -4.80
CA GLY A 42 -1.91 -4.91 -4.88
C GLY A 42 -2.93 -5.98 -5.26
N THR A 43 -2.43 -7.17 -5.47
CA THR A 43 -3.23 -8.39 -5.57
C THR A 43 -3.01 -9.20 -4.30
N TYR A 44 -4.09 -9.64 -3.70
CA TYR A 44 -4.11 -10.33 -2.43
C TYR A 44 -4.81 -11.68 -2.57
N GLU A 45 -4.21 -12.70 -1.97
CA GLU A 45 -4.73 -14.05 -1.92
C GLU A 45 -5.21 -14.38 -0.51
N LEU A 46 -6.39 -14.99 -0.39
CA LEU A 46 -6.91 -15.43 0.90
C LEU A 46 -6.16 -16.69 1.36
N MET A 47 -5.46 -16.56 2.47
CA MET A 47 -4.67 -17.66 3.06
C MET A 47 -5.51 -18.55 3.97
N LYS A 48 -6.46 -17.95 4.68
CA LYS A 48 -7.38 -18.66 5.57
C LYS A 48 -8.50 -17.75 6.06
N ARG A 49 -9.62 -18.37 6.42
CA ARG A 49 -10.72 -17.81 7.22
C ARG A 49 -10.83 -18.57 8.54
N VAL A 50 -10.89 -17.84 9.63
CA VAL A 50 -11.16 -18.40 10.98
C VAL A 50 -12.57 -18.00 11.38
N MET A 51 -13.46 -18.96 11.46
CA MET A 51 -14.85 -18.75 11.86
C MET A 51 -14.96 -18.50 13.37
N ALA A 52 -16.04 -17.87 13.83
CA ALA A 52 -16.28 -17.59 15.25
C ALA A 52 -16.27 -18.86 16.14
N ASN A 53 -16.69 -20.00 15.60
CA ASN A 53 -16.64 -21.30 16.30
C ASN A 53 -15.24 -21.95 16.32
N GLY A 54 -14.21 -21.25 15.81
CA GLY A 54 -12.83 -21.77 15.73
C GLY A 54 -12.53 -22.64 14.50
N THR A 55 -13.51 -22.93 13.66
CA THR A 55 -13.26 -23.64 12.39
C THR A 55 -12.34 -22.82 11.48
N VAL A 56 -11.36 -23.48 10.89
CA VAL A 56 -10.40 -22.84 9.97
C VAL A 56 -10.60 -23.38 8.55
N LEU A 57 -11.04 -22.49 7.65
CA LEU A 57 -11.12 -22.79 6.22
C LEU A 57 -9.82 -22.35 5.53
N ARG A 58 -9.35 -23.17 4.58
CA ARG A 58 -8.15 -22.94 3.74
C ARG A 58 -8.41 -23.42 2.33
N PRO A 59 -7.59 -23.05 1.35
CA PRO A 59 -7.62 -23.69 0.04
C PRO A 59 -7.51 -25.23 0.16
N PRO A 60 -8.29 -26.00 -0.59
CA PRO A 60 -9.23 -25.57 -1.64
C PRO A 60 -10.67 -25.30 -1.15
N SER A 61 -10.97 -25.43 0.16
CA SER A 61 -12.33 -25.21 0.69
C SER A 61 -12.75 -23.74 0.64
N ILE A 62 -11.82 -22.83 0.68
CA ILE A 62 -12.04 -21.40 0.43
C ILE A 62 -10.91 -20.87 -0.43
N VAL A 63 -11.25 -20.15 -1.51
CA VAL A 63 -10.29 -19.50 -2.39
C VAL A 63 -10.81 -18.10 -2.69
N ALA A 64 -9.95 -17.09 -2.59
CA ALA A 64 -10.31 -15.75 -3.02
C ALA A 64 -9.10 -14.97 -3.49
N LEU A 65 -9.35 -14.08 -4.44
CA LEU A 65 -8.44 -13.04 -4.91
C LEU A 65 -9.11 -11.68 -4.76
N TYR A 66 -8.34 -10.73 -4.24
CA TYR A 66 -8.74 -9.34 -4.14
C TYR A 66 -7.67 -8.48 -4.82
N THR A 67 -8.02 -7.81 -5.90
CA THR A 67 -7.12 -6.92 -6.62
C THR A 67 -7.57 -5.49 -6.43
N MET A 68 -6.65 -4.63 -6.04
CA MET A 68 -6.80 -3.19 -5.91
C MET A 68 -5.72 -2.51 -6.73
N ALA A 69 -6.11 -1.72 -7.73
CA ALA A 69 -5.19 -1.01 -8.61
C ALA A 69 -5.88 0.20 -9.25
N ASP A 70 -5.15 1.29 -9.37
CA ASP A 70 -5.60 2.49 -10.08
C ASP A 70 -7.00 2.98 -9.66
N GLY A 71 -7.30 2.90 -8.36
CA GLY A 71 -8.58 3.30 -7.79
C GLY A 71 -9.76 2.38 -8.15
N ARG A 72 -9.48 1.16 -8.57
CA ARG A 72 -10.48 0.12 -8.87
C ARG A 72 -10.18 -1.14 -8.08
N PHE A 73 -11.22 -1.87 -7.71
CA PHE A 73 -11.05 -3.17 -7.07
C PHE A 73 -11.91 -4.25 -7.72
N SER A 74 -11.48 -5.49 -7.54
CA SER A 74 -12.21 -6.69 -7.86
C SER A 74 -11.96 -7.73 -6.78
N LEU A 75 -13.03 -8.20 -6.15
CA LEU A 75 -13.04 -9.35 -5.23
C LEU A 75 -13.69 -10.54 -5.92
N ASN A 76 -13.05 -11.70 -5.84
CA ASN A 76 -13.65 -12.97 -6.26
C ASN A 76 -13.44 -13.97 -5.13
N LEU A 77 -14.53 -14.51 -4.61
CA LEU A 77 -14.56 -15.46 -3.49
C LEU A 77 -15.31 -16.72 -3.90
N PHE A 78 -14.74 -17.86 -3.52
CA PHE A 78 -15.34 -19.18 -3.69
C PHE A 78 -15.23 -19.95 -2.38
N VAL A 79 -16.34 -20.52 -1.94
CA VAL A 79 -16.39 -21.36 -0.73
C VAL A 79 -17.07 -22.68 -1.08
N LYS A 80 -16.39 -23.80 -0.80
CA LYS A 80 -16.93 -25.15 -0.87
C LYS A 80 -17.21 -25.65 0.55
N ASN A 81 -18.47 -25.88 0.84
CA ASN A 81 -18.92 -26.42 2.12
C ASN A 81 -18.63 -27.94 2.24
N ALA A 82 -18.72 -28.45 3.46
CA ALA A 82 -18.48 -29.86 3.74
C ALA A 82 -19.45 -30.83 3.02
N ASP A 83 -20.68 -30.38 2.76
CA ASP A 83 -21.68 -31.11 2.00
C ASP A 83 -21.50 -31.06 0.48
N GLY A 84 -20.45 -30.36 0.01
CA GLY A 84 -20.15 -30.17 -1.41
C GLY A 84 -20.88 -29.00 -2.07
N THR A 85 -21.76 -28.30 -1.36
CA THR A 85 -22.41 -27.09 -1.87
C THR A 85 -21.41 -25.95 -2.02
N ILE A 86 -21.68 -25.04 -2.97
CA ILE A 86 -20.77 -23.95 -3.35
C ILE A 86 -21.48 -22.61 -3.15
N ALA A 87 -20.81 -21.71 -2.43
CA ALA A 87 -21.11 -20.29 -2.41
C ALA A 87 -20.00 -19.52 -3.13
N SER A 88 -20.36 -18.47 -3.85
CA SER A 88 -19.40 -17.60 -4.51
C SER A 88 -19.89 -16.16 -4.55
N GLU A 89 -18.92 -15.25 -4.57
CA GLU A 89 -19.16 -13.81 -4.69
C GLU A 89 -18.14 -13.20 -5.64
N SER A 90 -18.61 -12.28 -6.48
CA SER A 90 -17.75 -11.42 -7.29
C SER A 90 -18.24 -9.98 -7.13
N SER A 91 -17.36 -9.12 -6.64
CA SER A 91 -17.62 -7.69 -6.46
C SER A 91 -16.61 -6.87 -7.24
N VAL A 92 -17.08 -5.80 -7.86
CA VAL A 92 -16.26 -4.84 -8.61
C VAL A 92 -16.65 -3.42 -8.20
N GLY A 93 -15.66 -2.58 -8.01
CA GLY A 93 -15.90 -1.22 -7.58
C GLY A 93 -14.74 -0.26 -7.83
N ARG A 94 -14.89 0.92 -7.27
CA ARG A 94 -13.88 1.98 -7.25
C ARG A 94 -13.56 2.33 -5.80
N TYR A 95 -12.35 2.77 -5.55
CA TYR A 95 -11.93 3.27 -4.25
C TYR A 95 -11.01 4.49 -4.38
N THR A 96 -10.93 5.24 -3.30
CA THR A 96 -9.84 6.19 -3.06
C THR A 96 -9.26 5.91 -1.68
N PHE A 97 -7.96 6.09 -1.55
CA PHE A 97 -7.25 5.85 -0.29
C PHE A 97 -6.24 6.96 -0.01
N SER A 98 -6.27 7.45 1.23
CA SER A 98 -5.31 8.40 1.77
C SER A 98 -4.94 7.99 3.21
N ALA A 99 -4.03 8.71 3.85
CA ALA A 99 -3.60 8.40 5.23
C ALA A 99 -4.72 8.53 6.27
N ASP A 100 -5.78 9.28 5.96
CA ASP A 100 -6.88 9.64 6.86
C ASP A 100 -8.26 9.19 6.39
N LYS A 101 -8.39 8.73 5.11
CA LYS A 101 -9.69 8.43 4.52
C LYS A 101 -9.63 7.28 3.51
N TYR A 102 -10.60 6.38 3.58
CA TYR A 102 -10.94 5.39 2.57
C TYR A 102 -12.36 5.64 2.06
N CYS A 103 -12.55 5.69 0.76
CA CYS A 103 -13.88 5.77 0.15
C CYS A 103 -14.05 4.64 -0.87
N GLU A 104 -15.26 4.09 -0.95
CA GLU A 104 -15.58 2.96 -1.81
C GLU A 104 -16.94 3.13 -2.50
N TRP A 105 -17.02 2.71 -3.75
CA TRP A 105 -18.24 2.66 -4.55
C TRP A 105 -18.33 1.30 -5.25
N ILE A 106 -19.18 0.43 -4.75
CA ILE A 106 -19.46 -0.86 -5.38
C ILE A 106 -20.27 -0.60 -6.66
N VAL A 107 -19.76 -1.08 -7.80
CA VAL A 107 -20.46 -0.98 -9.09
C VAL A 107 -21.49 -2.09 -9.20
N TYR A 108 -21.10 -3.32 -8.86
CA TYR A 108 -22.01 -4.45 -8.72
C TYR A 108 -21.39 -5.54 -7.83
N THR A 109 -22.26 -6.35 -7.27
CA THR A 109 -21.91 -7.62 -6.61
C THR A 109 -22.79 -8.72 -7.16
N ILE A 110 -22.18 -9.82 -7.58
CA ILE A 110 -22.86 -11.04 -8.02
C ILE A 110 -22.63 -12.09 -6.93
N ARG A 111 -23.71 -12.66 -6.39
CA ARG A 111 -23.64 -13.71 -5.37
C ARG A 111 -24.42 -14.95 -5.82
N ASN A 112 -23.80 -16.10 -5.62
CA ASN A 112 -24.45 -17.38 -5.63
C ASN A 112 -24.50 -17.88 -4.17
N ASN A 113 -25.65 -17.74 -3.54
CA ASN A 113 -25.86 -18.11 -2.14
C ASN A 113 -26.63 -19.41 -2.04
N LEU A 114 -26.31 -20.19 -0.99
CA LEU A 114 -27.01 -21.46 -0.71
C LEU A 114 -28.46 -21.26 -0.29
N ASP A 115 -28.76 -20.15 0.40
CA ASP A 115 -30.09 -19.85 0.94
C ASP A 115 -31.06 -19.31 -0.12
N LYS A 116 -30.54 -18.85 -1.26
CA LYS A 116 -31.31 -18.34 -2.40
C LYS A 116 -30.69 -18.89 -3.67
N PRO A 117 -31.17 -20.05 -4.16
CA PRO A 117 -30.66 -20.59 -5.43
C PRO A 117 -30.81 -19.59 -6.56
N GLY A 118 -29.73 -19.34 -7.27
CA GLY A 118 -29.68 -18.38 -8.38
C GLY A 118 -28.68 -17.25 -8.12
N VAL A 119 -28.41 -16.50 -9.17
CA VAL A 119 -27.48 -15.36 -9.14
C VAL A 119 -28.27 -14.12 -8.72
N THR A 120 -27.91 -13.51 -7.59
CA THR A 120 -28.40 -12.17 -7.23
C THR A 120 -27.39 -11.14 -7.73
N ASN A 121 -27.88 -10.11 -8.39
CA ASN A 121 -27.08 -8.94 -8.78
C ASN A 121 -27.56 -7.76 -7.93
N GLU A 122 -26.67 -7.25 -7.11
CA GLU A 122 -26.99 -6.15 -6.20
C GLU A 122 -26.00 -4.99 -6.45
N ALA A 123 -26.54 -3.80 -6.65
CA ALA A 123 -25.79 -2.56 -6.47
C ALA A 123 -26.19 -2.01 -5.09
N PRO A 124 -25.33 -2.09 -4.07
CA PRO A 124 -25.69 -1.61 -2.74
C PRO A 124 -25.97 -0.11 -2.77
N ALA A 125 -27.13 0.30 -2.28
CA ALA A 125 -27.42 1.71 -2.05
C ALA A 125 -26.72 2.18 -0.78
N VAL A 126 -25.42 2.42 -0.86
CA VAL A 126 -24.65 3.01 0.24
C VAL A 126 -24.71 4.52 0.09
N THR A 127 -25.22 5.23 1.10
CA THR A 127 -25.35 6.69 1.10
C THR A 127 -24.06 7.38 1.59
N ASP A 128 -23.32 6.76 2.49
CA ASP A 128 -22.01 7.22 2.91
C ASP A 128 -20.94 6.27 2.36
N HIS A 129 -20.12 6.79 1.46
CA HIS A 129 -19.10 6.01 0.77
C HIS A 129 -17.72 6.10 1.40
N CYS A 130 -17.57 6.82 2.51
CA CYS A 130 -16.26 7.09 3.08
C CYS A 130 -16.18 6.71 4.57
N ALA A 131 -14.99 6.24 4.96
CA ALA A 131 -14.65 5.91 6.33
C ALA A 131 -13.31 6.55 6.73
N PRO A 132 -13.11 6.91 8.01
CA PRO A 132 -11.82 7.36 8.49
C PRO A 132 -10.81 6.22 8.48
N VAL A 133 -9.55 6.56 8.16
CA VAL A 133 -8.40 5.67 8.27
C VAL A 133 -7.57 6.07 9.48
N THR A 134 -7.13 5.09 10.26
CA THR A 134 -6.16 5.30 11.33
C THR A 134 -4.89 4.51 11.02
N SER A 135 -3.74 5.11 11.32
CA SER A 135 -2.44 4.45 11.18
C SER A 135 -1.88 4.10 12.55
N LYS A 136 -1.52 2.83 12.74
CA LYS A 136 -0.87 2.35 13.96
C LYS A 136 0.08 1.20 13.62
N ASP A 137 1.29 1.24 14.16
CA ASP A 137 2.30 0.17 14.03
C ASP A 137 2.55 -0.24 12.56
N GLY A 138 2.61 0.75 11.65
CA GLY A 138 2.80 0.52 10.21
C GLY A 138 1.60 -0.11 9.49
N ARG A 139 0.43 -0.12 10.13
CA ARG A 139 -0.82 -0.65 9.56
C ARG A 139 -1.86 0.45 9.42
N PHE A 140 -2.66 0.37 8.36
CA PHE A 140 -3.82 1.21 8.14
C PHE A 140 -5.08 0.44 8.52
N ASN A 141 -5.89 1.03 9.41
CA ASN A 141 -7.10 0.40 9.93
C ASN A 141 -8.31 1.26 9.58
N PHE A 142 -9.34 0.63 9.03
CA PHE A 142 -10.61 1.27 8.66
C PHE A 142 -11.73 0.22 8.54
N SER A 143 -12.96 0.70 8.48
CA SER A 143 -14.12 -0.14 8.19
C SER A 143 -14.77 0.35 6.91
N PRO A 144 -14.73 -0.42 5.81
CA PRO A 144 -15.41 -0.06 4.58
C PRO A 144 -16.89 0.26 4.84
N PRO A 145 -17.43 1.30 4.19
CA PRO A 145 -18.81 1.72 4.43
C PRO A 145 -19.83 0.62 4.09
N GLY A 146 -20.80 0.41 4.98
CA GLY A 146 -21.93 -0.49 4.74
C GLY A 146 -21.66 -1.98 4.91
N GLU A 147 -20.40 -2.41 5.14
CA GLU A 147 -20.05 -3.84 5.15
C GLU A 147 -19.95 -4.46 6.56
N GLY A 148 -19.82 -3.67 7.61
CA GLY A 148 -19.58 -4.16 8.97
C GLY A 148 -18.23 -4.87 9.15
N VAL A 149 -17.31 -4.69 8.20
CA VAL A 149 -15.99 -5.31 8.17
C VAL A 149 -14.97 -4.36 8.80
N GLU A 150 -14.12 -4.86 9.68
CA GLU A 150 -12.92 -4.17 10.16
C GLU A 150 -11.72 -4.64 9.33
N VAL A 151 -11.00 -3.72 8.70
CA VAL A 151 -9.85 -4.03 7.85
C VAL A 151 -8.57 -3.47 8.46
N SER A 152 -7.48 -4.23 8.38
CA SER A 152 -6.15 -3.81 8.81
C SER A 152 -5.12 -4.18 7.74
N PHE A 153 -4.68 -3.20 6.95
CA PHE A 153 -3.65 -3.37 5.91
C PHE A 153 -2.24 -3.16 6.47
N GLY A 154 -1.31 -4.00 6.05
CA GLY A 154 0.13 -3.88 6.27
C GLY A 154 0.91 -4.23 5.01
N ALA A 155 2.24 -4.18 5.06
CA ALA A 155 3.12 -4.41 3.91
C ALA A 155 2.90 -5.79 3.25
N GLU A 156 2.69 -6.84 4.06
CA GLU A 156 2.59 -8.23 3.61
C GLU A 156 1.15 -8.66 3.24
N GLY A 157 0.17 -7.79 3.46
CA GLY A 157 -1.24 -8.11 3.23
C GLY A 157 -2.16 -7.51 4.28
N PHE A 158 -3.37 -8.03 4.40
CA PHE A 158 -4.36 -7.49 5.31
C PHE A 158 -5.15 -8.56 6.04
N THR A 159 -5.84 -8.13 7.09
CA THR A 159 -6.91 -8.91 7.75
C THR A 159 -8.23 -8.20 7.55
N ALA A 160 -9.29 -8.98 7.32
CA ALA A 160 -10.67 -8.50 7.32
C ALA A 160 -11.45 -9.29 8.38
N LYS A 161 -12.18 -8.58 9.24
CA LYS A 161 -12.91 -9.18 10.36
C LYS A 161 -14.36 -8.72 10.35
N ILE A 162 -15.30 -9.65 10.39
CA ILE A 162 -16.71 -9.40 10.74
C ILE A 162 -16.93 -9.91 12.15
N GLY A 163 -17.34 -8.98 13.04
CA GLY A 163 -17.56 -9.31 14.44
C GLY A 163 -18.58 -10.43 14.63
N GLY A 164 -18.23 -11.49 15.38
CA GLY A 164 -19.10 -12.63 15.63
C GLY A 164 -19.21 -13.64 14.48
N GLU A 165 -18.56 -13.41 13.33
CA GLU A 165 -18.66 -14.31 12.18
C GLU A 165 -17.31 -14.94 11.82
N PHE A 166 -16.33 -14.14 11.36
CA PHE A 166 -15.04 -14.66 10.93
C PHE A 166 -13.91 -13.61 10.95
N VAL A 167 -12.67 -14.11 10.79
CA VAL A 167 -11.47 -13.35 10.51
C VAL A 167 -10.75 -13.95 9.30
N ASP A 168 -10.60 -13.18 8.25
CA ASP A 168 -9.83 -13.49 7.06
C ASP A 168 -8.39 -12.99 7.17
N ARG A 169 -7.46 -13.78 6.64
CA ARG A 169 -6.06 -13.39 6.49
C ARG A 169 -5.65 -13.46 5.03
N TRP A 170 -5.25 -12.32 4.51
CA TRP A 170 -4.87 -12.12 3.13
C TRP A 170 -3.38 -11.82 3.01
N ARG A 171 -2.73 -12.43 2.04
CA ARG A 171 -1.34 -12.20 1.71
C ARG A 171 -1.25 -11.39 0.41
N LYS A 172 -0.41 -10.37 0.39
CA LYS A 172 -0.06 -9.65 -0.83
C LYS A 172 0.80 -10.53 -1.72
N ILE A 173 0.46 -10.65 -3.01
CA ILE A 173 1.21 -11.45 -4.00
C ILE A 173 1.77 -10.59 -5.13
N ARG A 174 1.27 -9.35 -5.27
CA ARG A 174 1.81 -8.30 -6.17
C ARG A 174 1.50 -6.92 -5.63
#